data_b492dfb56eebcead6c55f60dc5123099
#
_entry.id   b492dfb56eebcead6c55f60dc5123099
#
_cell.length_a   1.000
_cell.length_b   1.000
_cell.length_c   1.000
_cell.angle_alpha   90.00
_cell.angle_beta   90.00
_cell.angle_gamma   90.00
#
_symmetry.space_group_name_H-M   'P 1'
#
loop_
_entity.id
_entity.type
_entity.pdbx_description
1 polymer ?
#
loop_
_entity_poly.entity_id
_entity_poly.type
_entity_poly.pdbx_seq_one_letter_code
_entity_poly.pdbx_strand_id
1 'polypeptide(L)'
;SCAVLERASDGKCAARAYANLGQYFLEPETENVSAAVGCARLALRLAPNDAHTTRLLNKIHTTYPDAADESDEHVMGELALQGVPTSPSAEIAICLIMCATDAASDGDKQEATRLTVRARDLVGEEACAAIIKLVRESDAELNAERKAKRETAGSNADGAKGAGDAQ
;
A
#
# COMPACT_ATOMS: atom_id res chain seq x y z
N SER A 1 25.85 12.84 0.93
CA SER A 1 25.27 11.79 1.78
C SER A 1 23.77 11.95 2.02
N CYS A 2 23.23 13.17 2.08
CA CYS A 2 21.78 13.40 2.19
C CYS A 2 20.98 12.81 1.02
N ALA A 3 21.46 12.95 -0.21
CA ALA A 3 20.79 12.42 -1.40
C ALA A 3 20.67 10.88 -1.41
N VAL A 4 21.62 10.17 -0.80
CA VAL A 4 21.59 8.69 -0.69
C VAL A 4 20.59 8.25 0.39
N LEU A 5 20.52 8.98 1.49
CA LEU A 5 19.57 8.74 2.58
C LEU A 5 18.13 9.07 2.15
N GLU A 6 17.95 10.15 1.39
CA GLU A 6 16.66 10.50 0.80
C GLU A 6 16.18 9.44 -0.18
N ARG A 7 17.03 8.93 -1.06
CA ARG A 7 16.68 7.85 -2.00
C ARG A 7 16.33 6.53 -1.29
N ALA A 8 17.06 6.18 -0.23
CA ALA A 8 16.78 4.98 0.55
C ALA A 8 15.44 5.11 1.32
N SER A 9 15.15 6.29 1.86
CA SER A 9 13.88 6.60 2.50
C SER A 9 12.72 6.58 1.50
N ASP A 10 12.91 7.18 0.33
CA ASP A 10 11.92 7.20 -0.75
C ASP A 10 11.62 5.79 -1.26
N GLY A 11 12.63 4.93 -1.39
CA GLY A 11 12.46 3.53 -1.80
C GLY A 11 11.61 2.72 -0.81
N LYS A 12 11.85 2.87 0.48
CA LYS A 12 11.03 2.21 1.53
C LYS A 12 9.59 2.70 1.54
N CYS A 13 9.39 3.99 1.35
CA CYS A 13 8.07 4.61 1.30
C CYS A 13 7.28 4.11 0.09
N ALA A 14 7.90 4.07 -1.08
CA ALA A 14 7.30 3.54 -2.30
C ALA A 14 7.02 2.03 -2.18
N ALA A 15 7.93 1.25 -1.60
CA ALA A 15 7.71 -0.18 -1.36
C ALA A 15 6.49 -0.42 -0.46
N ARG A 16 6.35 0.36 0.60
CA ARG A 16 5.18 0.31 1.49
C ARG A 16 3.89 0.65 0.75
N ALA A 17 3.92 1.66 -0.13
CA ALA A 17 2.78 2.03 -0.95
C ALA A 17 2.35 0.89 -1.87
N TYR A 18 3.28 0.27 -2.58
CA TYR A 18 2.99 -0.88 -3.43
C TYR A 18 2.52 -2.09 -2.62
N ALA A 19 3.09 -2.34 -1.45
CA ALA A 19 2.62 -3.42 -0.58
C ALA A 19 1.17 -3.19 -0.12
N ASN A 20 0.80 -1.96 0.23
CA ASN A 20 -0.57 -1.60 0.57
C ASN A 20 -1.53 -1.75 -0.61
N LEU A 21 -1.13 -1.29 -1.80
CA LEU A 21 -1.89 -1.51 -3.03
C LEU A 21 -2.07 -3.00 -3.35
N GLY A 22 -1.04 -3.80 -3.15
CA GLY A 22 -1.11 -5.24 -3.29
C GLY A 22 -2.13 -5.89 -2.35
N GLN A 23 -2.18 -5.46 -1.10
CA GLN A 23 -3.21 -5.92 -0.15
C GLN A 23 -4.63 -5.50 -0.60
N TYR A 24 -4.78 -4.28 -1.09
CA TYR A 24 -6.04 -3.80 -1.64
C TYR A 24 -6.53 -4.67 -2.79
N PHE A 25 -5.66 -5.06 -3.72
CA PHE A 25 -6.02 -5.94 -4.84
C PHE A 25 -6.31 -7.39 -4.43
N LEU A 26 -6.00 -7.79 -3.21
CA LEU A 26 -6.37 -9.11 -2.66
C LEU A 26 -7.69 -9.10 -1.89
N GLU A 27 -8.29 -7.92 -1.65
CA GLU A 27 -9.60 -7.85 -1.01
C GLU A 27 -10.69 -8.45 -1.92
N PRO A 28 -11.72 -9.10 -1.33
CA PRO A 28 -12.75 -9.80 -2.12
C PRO A 28 -13.49 -8.92 -3.13
N GLU A 29 -13.63 -7.64 -2.83
CA GLU A 29 -14.37 -6.68 -3.66
C GLU A 29 -13.59 -6.23 -4.89
N THR A 30 -12.28 -6.25 -4.82
CA THR A 30 -11.38 -5.80 -5.89
C THR A 30 -10.63 -6.93 -6.56
N GLU A 31 -10.72 -8.13 -6.07
CA GLU A 31 -9.91 -9.33 -6.36
C GLU A 31 -9.20 -9.31 -7.72
N ASN A 32 -7.97 -8.84 -7.73
CA ASN A 32 -7.06 -8.87 -8.87
C ASN A 32 -5.69 -9.38 -8.42
N VAL A 33 -5.56 -10.71 -8.39
CA VAL A 33 -4.36 -11.38 -7.87
C VAL A 33 -3.13 -11.05 -8.71
N SER A 34 -3.26 -10.95 -10.03
CA SER A 34 -2.15 -10.58 -10.92
C SER A 34 -1.62 -9.17 -10.62
N ALA A 35 -2.50 -8.21 -10.39
CA ALA A 35 -2.11 -6.86 -9.97
C ALA A 35 -1.43 -6.88 -8.59
N ALA A 36 -1.90 -7.68 -7.66
CA ALA A 36 -1.28 -7.85 -6.35
C ALA A 36 0.14 -8.44 -6.45
N VAL A 37 0.36 -9.43 -7.31
CA VAL A 37 1.69 -9.98 -7.60
C VAL A 37 2.61 -8.92 -8.19
N GLY A 38 2.13 -8.12 -9.13
CA GLY A 38 2.88 -7.00 -9.69
C GLY A 38 3.31 -5.98 -8.64
N CYS A 39 2.40 -5.59 -7.75
CA CYS A 39 2.70 -4.73 -6.61
C CYS A 39 3.75 -5.34 -5.67
N ALA A 40 3.63 -6.63 -5.35
CA ALA A 40 4.60 -7.32 -4.50
C ALA A 40 6.01 -7.36 -5.11
N ARG A 41 6.12 -7.60 -6.42
CA ARG A 41 7.40 -7.59 -7.14
C ARG A 41 8.04 -6.21 -7.17
N LEU A 42 7.26 -5.15 -7.40
CA LEU A 42 7.75 -3.77 -7.32
C LEU A 42 8.23 -3.41 -5.91
N ALA A 43 7.44 -3.75 -4.90
CA ALA A 43 7.80 -3.52 -3.50
C ALA A 43 9.07 -4.26 -3.10
N LEU A 44 9.21 -5.53 -3.52
CA LEU A 44 10.42 -6.34 -3.27
C LEU A 44 11.67 -5.74 -3.92
N ARG A 45 11.56 -5.23 -5.14
CA ARG A 45 12.66 -4.56 -5.83
C ARG A 45 13.12 -3.30 -5.11
N LEU A 46 12.18 -2.51 -4.57
CA LEU A 46 12.46 -1.25 -3.91
C LEU A 46 13.00 -1.42 -2.49
N ALA A 47 12.48 -2.39 -1.75
CA ALA A 47 12.91 -2.69 -0.39
C ALA A 47 12.82 -4.21 -0.10
N PRO A 48 13.88 -4.97 -0.39
CA PRO A 48 13.87 -6.44 -0.28
C PRO A 48 13.58 -6.99 1.12
N ASN A 49 13.87 -6.23 2.17
CA ASN A 49 13.72 -6.64 3.57
C ASN A 49 12.53 -5.98 4.28
N ASP A 50 11.64 -5.34 3.54
CA ASP A 50 10.49 -4.68 4.13
C ASP A 50 9.46 -5.70 4.65
N ALA A 51 9.00 -5.49 5.89
CA ALA A 51 8.06 -6.39 6.56
C ALA A 51 6.68 -6.42 5.89
N HIS A 52 6.21 -5.31 5.34
CA HIS A 52 4.92 -5.24 4.63
C HIS A 52 4.98 -6.03 3.33
N THR A 53 6.07 -5.91 2.60
CA THR A 53 6.33 -6.68 1.37
C THR A 53 6.38 -8.18 1.66
N THR A 54 7.09 -8.58 2.71
CA THR A 54 7.19 -9.99 3.13
C THR A 54 5.82 -10.58 3.48
N ARG A 55 4.98 -9.85 4.20
CA ARG A 55 3.61 -10.28 4.52
C ARG A 55 2.76 -10.46 3.28
N LEU A 56 2.83 -9.52 2.34
CA LEU A 56 2.10 -9.60 1.08
C LEU A 56 2.52 -10.82 0.27
N LEU A 57 3.83 -11.03 0.11
CA LEU A 57 4.38 -12.20 -0.59
C LEU A 57 3.93 -13.51 0.06
N ASN A 58 4.01 -13.62 1.38
CA ASN A 58 3.57 -14.81 2.11
C ASN A 58 2.07 -15.07 1.92
N LYS A 59 1.24 -14.04 1.94
CA LYS A 59 -0.20 -14.16 1.69
C LYS A 59 -0.48 -14.67 0.27
N ILE A 60 0.21 -14.13 -0.72
CA ILE A 60 0.09 -14.56 -2.12
C ILE A 60 0.51 -16.03 -2.26
N HIS A 61 1.69 -16.40 -1.76
CA HIS A 61 2.21 -17.79 -1.84
C HIS A 61 1.30 -18.80 -1.14
N THR A 62 0.71 -18.41 -0.02
CA THR A 62 -0.16 -19.31 0.76
C THR A 62 -1.55 -19.45 0.14
N THR A 63 -2.13 -18.35 -0.33
CA THR A 63 -3.53 -18.31 -0.79
C THR A 63 -3.66 -18.54 -2.30
N TYR A 64 -2.67 -18.08 -3.07
CA TYR A 64 -2.69 -18.11 -4.54
C TYR A 64 -1.35 -18.63 -5.09
N PRO A 65 -0.98 -19.89 -4.82
CA PRO A 65 0.36 -20.41 -5.21
C PRO A 65 0.61 -20.36 -6.71
N ASP A 66 -0.41 -20.55 -7.53
CA ASP A 66 -0.27 -20.54 -9.00
C ASP A 66 0.01 -19.13 -9.55
N ALA A 67 -0.42 -18.09 -8.86
CA ALA A 67 -0.18 -16.70 -9.28
C ALA A 67 1.28 -16.25 -9.08
N ALA A 68 2.04 -16.91 -8.22
CA ALA A 68 3.44 -16.60 -7.99
C ALA A 68 4.33 -16.83 -9.23
N ASP A 69 3.89 -17.68 -10.15
CA ASP A 69 4.63 -18.04 -11.37
C ASP A 69 4.23 -17.22 -12.61
N GLU A 70 3.34 -16.25 -12.48
CA GLU A 70 2.94 -15.39 -13.59
C GLU A 70 4.11 -14.57 -14.13
N SER A 71 4.15 -14.35 -15.46
CA SER A 71 5.22 -13.58 -16.09
C SER A 71 5.20 -12.11 -15.67
N ASP A 72 6.37 -11.47 -15.62
CA ASP A 72 6.48 -10.03 -15.32
C ASP A 72 5.70 -9.17 -16.31
N GLU A 73 5.73 -9.52 -17.60
CA GLU A 73 4.97 -8.83 -18.65
C GLU A 73 3.46 -8.84 -18.34
N HIS A 74 2.91 -9.98 -17.94
CA HIS A 74 1.50 -10.11 -17.61
C HIS A 74 1.13 -9.29 -16.38
N VAL A 75 1.85 -9.42 -15.27
CA VAL A 75 1.53 -8.70 -14.03
C VAL A 75 1.73 -7.19 -14.15
N MET A 76 2.72 -6.73 -14.92
CA MET A 76 2.91 -5.31 -15.21
C MET A 76 1.81 -4.77 -16.14
N GLY A 77 1.36 -5.56 -17.11
CA GLY A 77 0.21 -5.24 -17.95
C GLY A 77 -1.08 -5.07 -17.13
N GLU A 78 -1.34 -5.95 -16.18
CA GLU A 78 -2.49 -5.83 -15.26
C GLU A 78 -2.39 -4.57 -14.38
N LEU A 79 -1.22 -4.24 -13.86
CA LEU A 79 -1.02 -3.00 -13.11
C LEU A 79 -1.33 -1.77 -13.96
N ALA A 80 -0.88 -1.75 -15.21
CA ALA A 80 -1.17 -0.66 -16.14
C ALA A 80 -2.68 -0.50 -16.38
N LEU A 81 -3.41 -1.61 -16.55
CA LEU A 81 -4.87 -1.61 -16.69
C LEU A 81 -5.58 -1.05 -15.45
N GLN A 82 -5.02 -1.25 -14.27
CA GLN A 82 -5.53 -0.68 -13.02
C GLN A 82 -5.12 0.78 -12.80
N GLY A 83 -4.36 1.38 -13.72
CA GLY A 83 -3.88 2.75 -13.61
C GLY A 83 -2.75 2.93 -12.59
N VAL A 84 -2.08 1.86 -12.19
CA VAL A 84 -0.92 1.92 -11.28
C VAL A 84 0.32 2.28 -12.08
N PRO A 85 0.92 3.46 -11.86
CA PRO A 85 2.12 3.85 -12.57
C PRO A 85 3.35 3.10 -12.05
N THR A 86 4.24 2.70 -12.94
CA THR A 86 5.40 1.86 -12.66
C THR A 86 6.75 2.49 -13.02
N SER A 87 6.77 3.73 -13.53
CA SER A 87 8.01 4.45 -13.83
C SER A 87 8.76 4.88 -12.56
N PRO A 88 10.08 5.12 -12.62
CA PRO A 88 10.84 5.64 -11.47
C PRO A 88 10.28 6.96 -10.92
N SER A 89 9.81 7.86 -11.79
CA SER A 89 9.16 9.11 -11.37
C SER A 89 7.84 8.86 -10.65
N ALA A 90 7.09 7.85 -11.08
CA ALA A 90 5.85 7.45 -10.45
C ALA A 90 6.07 6.84 -9.05
N GLU A 91 7.13 6.07 -8.86
CA GLU A 91 7.53 5.53 -7.56
C GLU A 91 7.78 6.65 -6.54
N ILE A 92 8.49 7.70 -6.96
CA ILE A 92 8.72 8.88 -6.13
C ILE A 92 7.41 9.63 -5.85
N ALA A 93 6.57 9.80 -6.87
CA ALA A 93 5.28 10.48 -6.71
C ALA A 93 4.33 9.74 -5.77
N ILE A 94 4.29 8.42 -5.80
CA ILE A 94 3.52 7.59 -4.84
C ILE A 94 4.00 7.85 -3.41
N CYS A 95 5.31 7.86 -3.19
CA CYS A 95 5.90 8.18 -1.89
C CYS A 95 5.50 9.59 -1.41
N LEU A 96 5.61 10.57 -2.28
CA LEU A 96 5.22 11.96 -1.95
C LEU A 96 3.74 12.07 -1.60
N ILE A 97 2.86 11.39 -2.31
CA ILE A 97 1.42 11.39 -2.01
C ILE A 97 1.11 10.68 -0.69
N MET A 98 1.80 9.58 -0.37
CA MET A 98 1.64 8.96 0.95
C MET A 98 2.08 9.89 2.07
N CYS A 99 3.22 10.54 1.95
CA CYS A 99 3.69 11.52 2.92
C CYS A 99 2.73 12.73 3.02
N ALA A 100 2.16 13.17 1.91
CA ALA A 100 1.15 14.22 1.89
C ALA A 100 -0.12 13.81 2.64
N THR A 101 -0.56 12.57 2.49
CA THR A 101 -1.71 12.02 3.19
C THR A 101 -1.46 11.96 4.70
N ASP A 102 -0.28 11.52 5.12
CA ASP A 102 0.14 11.51 6.52
C ASP A 102 0.21 12.94 7.10
N ALA A 103 0.80 13.88 6.38
CA ALA A 103 0.86 15.29 6.79
C ALA A 103 -0.54 15.91 6.94
N ALA A 104 -1.46 15.63 6.04
CA ALA A 104 -2.85 16.09 6.13
C ALA A 104 -3.56 15.50 7.36
N SER A 105 -3.33 14.23 7.66
CA SER A 105 -3.86 13.57 8.86
C SER A 105 -3.33 14.18 10.16
N ASP A 106 -2.09 14.65 10.16
CA ASP A 106 -1.45 15.34 11.28
C ASP A 106 -1.86 16.83 11.37
N GLY A 107 -2.66 17.32 10.44
CA GLY A 107 -3.13 18.71 10.41
C GLY A 107 -2.17 19.67 9.69
N ASP A 108 -1.06 19.20 9.15
CA ASP A 108 -0.10 20.01 8.39
C ASP A 108 -0.50 20.14 6.92
N LYS A 109 -1.47 21.01 6.67
CA LYS A 109 -2.01 21.25 5.32
C LYS A 109 -0.99 21.89 4.37
N GLN A 110 -0.08 22.69 4.90
CA GLN A 110 0.95 23.37 4.10
C GLN A 110 1.95 22.33 3.52
N GLU A 111 2.42 21.42 4.35
CA GLU A 111 3.32 20.34 3.93
C GLU A 111 2.61 19.37 2.97
N ALA A 112 1.36 19.00 3.26
CA ALA A 112 0.56 18.17 2.37
C ALA A 112 0.42 18.79 0.96
N THR A 113 0.15 20.08 0.88
CA THR A 113 0.07 20.80 -0.40
C THR A 113 1.42 20.83 -1.11
N ARG A 114 2.50 21.12 -0.41
CA ARG A 114 3.86 21.14 -0.97
C ARG A 114 4.24 19.80 -1.60
N LEU A 115 4.01 18.71 -0.90
CA LEU A 115 4.32 17.36 -1.37
C LEU A 115 3.44 16.97 -2.58
N THR A 116 2.17 17.31 -2.56
CA THR A 116 1.25 17.05 -3.67
C THR A 116 1.64 17.83 -4.94
N VAL A 117 2.03 19.09 -4.81
CA VAL A 117 2.53 19.89 -5.93
C VAL A 117 3.80 19.26 -6.52
N ARG A 118 4.73 18.84 -5.67
CA ARG A 118 5.96 18.17 -6.14
C ARG A 118 5.67 16.87 -6.87
N ALA A 119 4.73 16.06 -6.38
CA ALA A 119 4.30 14.83 -7.07
C ALA A 119 3.70 15.15 -8.45
N ARG A 120 2.83 16.14 -8.52
CA ARG A 120 2.22 16.58 -9.78
C ARG A 120 3.26 17.08 -10.79
N ASP A 121 4.27 17.80 -10.35
CA ASP A 121 5.35 18.28 -11.21
C ASP A 121 6.20 17.13 -11.77
N LEU A 122 6.31 16.02 -11.05
CA LEU A 122 7.07 14.84 -11.49
C LEU A 122 6.35 14.01 -12.54
N VAL A 123 5.05 13.78 -12.40
CA VAL A 123 4.30 12.80 -13.23
C VAL A 123 3.22 13.43 -14.10
N GLY A 124 2.89 14.70 -13.91
CA GLY A 124 1.78 15.38 -14.56
C GLY A 124 0.47 15.29 -13.75
N GLU A 125 -0.48 16.12 -14.12
CA GLU A 125 -1.73 16.30 -13.38
C GLU A 125 -2.61 15.04 -13.39
N GLU A 126 -2.78 14.40 -14.53
CA GLU A 126 -3.61 13.21 -14.71
C GLU A 126 -3.06 12.01 -13.93
N ALA A 127 -1.76 11.72 -14.07
CA ALA A 127 -1.12 10.63 -13.34
C ALA A 127 -1.10 10.89 -11.83
N CYS A 128 -0.89 12.13 -11.40
CA CYS A 128 -0.96 12.50 -9.99
C CYS A 128 -2.36 12.28 -9.41
N ALA A 129 -3.41 12.67 -10.13
CA ALA A 129 -4.79 12.43 -9.71
C ALA A 129 -5.10 10.94 -9.58
N ALA A 130 -4.63 10.11 -10.51
CA ALA A 130 -4.77 8.66 -10.45
C ALA A 130 -4.05 8.06 -9.23
N ILE A 131 -2.84 8.50 -8.93
CA ILE A 131 -2.07 8.08 -7.75
C ILE A 131 -2.80 8.47 -6.46
N ILE A 132 -3.29 9.69 -6.35
CA ILE A 132 -4.06 10.15 -5.17
C ILE A 132 -5.28 9.26 -4.94
N LYS A 133 -6.02 8.96 -5.99
CA LYS A 133 -7.19 8.08 -5.91
C LYS A 133 -6.82 6.68 -5.41
N LEU A 134 -5.80 6.05 -5.99
CA LEU A 134 -5.33 4.72 -5.60
C LEU A 134 -4.86 4.68 -4.14
N VAL A 135 -4.06 5.66 -3.71
CA VAL A 135 -3.58 5.73 -2.33
C VAL A 135 -4.73 5.90 -1.34
N ARG A 136 -5.69 6.77 -1.64
CA ARG A 136 -6.85 6.99 -0.77
C ARG A 136 -7.76 5.77 -0.68
N GLU A 137 -8.04 5.10 -1.78
CA GLU A 137 -8.88 3.90 -1.81
C GLU A 137 -8.23 2.76 -1.05
N SER A 138 -6.93 2.52 -1.24
CA SER A 138 -6.19 1.48 -0.52
C SER A 138 -6.11 1.76 0.98
N ASP A 139 -5.87 2.99 1.40
CA ASP A 139 -5.82 3.37 2.81
C ASP A 139 -7.18 3.27 3.50
N ALA A 140 -8.26 3.68 2.85
CA ALA A 140 -9.61 3.58 3.37
C ALA A 140 -10.02 2.12 3.63
N GLU A 141 -9.73 1.24 2.71
CA GLU A 141 -10.03 -0.19 2.81
C GLU A 141 -9.23 -0.86 3.92
N LEU A 142 -7.92 -0.61 3.99
CA LEU A 142 -7.05 -1.15 5.05
C LEU A 142 -7.43 -0.62 6.43
N ASN A 143 -7.83 0.63 6.55
CA ASN A 143 -8.30 1.20 7.81
C ASN A 143 -9.63 0.59 8.25
N ALA A 144 -10.56 0.34 7.33
CA ALA A 144 -11.83 -0.34 7.60
C ALA A 144 -11.60 -1.77 8.11
N GLU A 145 -10.69 -2.52 7.46
CA GLU A 145 -10.31 -3.87 7.88
C GLU A 145 -9.67 -3.88 9.28
N ARG A 146 -8.76 -2.97 9.56
CA ARG A 146 -8.12 -2.83 10.88
C ARG A 146 -9.13 -2.49 11.97
N LYS A 147 -10.08 -1.62 11.67
CA LYS A 147 -11.17 -1.26 12.60
C LYS A 147 -12.05 -2.46 12.90
N ALA A 148 -12.47 -3.20 11.88
CA ALA A 148 -13.27 -4.41 12.03
C ALA A 148 -12.56 -5.47 12.88
N LYS A 149 -11.25 -5.69 12.66
CA LYS A 149 -10.43 -6.62 13.47
C LYS A 149 -10.32 -6.18 14.93
N ARG A 150 -10.20 -4.88 15.21
CA ARG A 150 -10.15 -4.35 16.57
C ARG A 150 -11.49 -4.53 17.31
N GLU A 151 -12.60 -4.27 16.64
CA GLU A 151 -13.95 -4.46 17.20
C GLU A 151 -14.21 -5.92 17.51
N THR A 152 -13.82 -6.85 16.65
CA THR A 152 -13.93 -8.29 16.87
C THR A 152 -13.05 -8.77 18.05
N ALA A 153 -11.81 -8.28 18.15
CA ALA A 153 -10.89 -8.61 19.24
C ALA A 153 -11.38 -8.02 20.59
N GLY A 154 -11.95 -6.81 20.60
CA GLY A 154 -12.54 -6.19 21.77
C GLY A 154 -13.76 -6.96 22.29
N SER A 155 -14.61 -7.46 21.41
CA SER A 155 -15.79 -8.28 21.76
C SER A 155 -15.40 -9.63 22.38
N ASN A 156 -14.32 -10.24 21.92
CA ASN A 156 -13.82 -11.51 22.48
C ASN A 156 -13.14 -11.32 23.85
N ALA A 157 -12.57 -10.16 24.15
CA ALA A 157 -11.97 -9.87 25.45
C ALA A 157 -12.99 -9.64 26.57
N ASP A 158 -14.15 -9.05 26.26
CA ASP A 158 -15.24 -8.84 27.22
C ASP A 158 -15.99 -10.14 27.57
N GLY A 159 -16.02 -11.12 26.64
CA GLY A 159 -16.61 -12.44 26.90
C GLY A 159 -15.80 -13.34 27.85
N ALA A 160 -14.52 -13.06 28.06
CA ALA A 160 -13.64 -13.87 28.91
C ALA A 160 -13.66 -13.45 30.40
N LYS A 161 -14.23 -12.29 30.76
CA LYS A 161 -14.32 -11.78 32.14
C LYS A 161 -15.58 -12.23 32.92
N GLY A 162 -16.52 -12.91 32.29
CA GLY A 162 -17.78 -13.32 32.88
C GLY A 162 -17.80 -14.71 33.52
N ALA A 163 -16.71 -15.45 33.54
CA ALA A 163 -16.68 -16.84 34.01
C ALA A 163 -15.95 -17.07 35.35
N GLY A 164 -15.76 -16.06 36.18
CA GLY A 164 -14.87 -16.08 37.33
C GLY A 164 -15.48 -15.94 38.73
N ASP A 165 -16.81 -15.89 38.94
CA ASP A 165 -17.41 -15.82 40.27
C ASP A 165 -18.70 -16.62 40.35
N ALA A 166 -18.56 -17.94 40.62
CA ALA A 166 -19.62 -18.77 41.18
C ALA A 166 -18.99 -19.76 42.20
N GLN A 167 -18.86 -19.30 43.42
CA GLN A 167 -18.84 -20.15 44.63
C GLN A 167 -19.83 -19.60 45.61
#